data_7100b2a7adce2d2d10cb6d0a23d45a88
#
_entry.id   7100b2a7adce2d2d10cb6d0a23d45a88
#
_cell.length_a   1.000
_cell.length_b   1.000
_cell.length_c   1.000
_cell.angle_alpha   90.00
_cell.angle_beta   90.00
_cell.angle_gamma   90.00
#
_symmetry.space_group_name_H-M   'P 1'
#
loop_
_entity.id
_entity.type
_entity.pdbx_description
1 polymer ?
#
loop_
_entity_poly.entity_id
_entity_poly.type
_entity_poly.pdbx_seq_one_letter_code
_entity_poly.pdbx_strand_id
1 'polypeptide(L)'
;QGQWHDVETGLHYNRFRYYDPEIGRFIHQDPIGLFGGDNLYVYAPNPLNFIDPNGLINCSGTTAGGQKRTTPEWRKRHGPASMREHHLIPQKMLRNPAFMNQLKNNGVADPVAFVHRQISIIDNEKHSQVYCDGWNDDFDAWFRVNPNFTQKDLQNQIKIMMRDHNIPRGSRSGAGSYGTN
;
A
#
# COMPACT_ATOMS: atom_id res chain seq x y z
N GLN A 1 -8.93 2.44 -16.57
CA GLN A 1 -9.75 3.14 -15.57
C GLN A 1 -8.84 4.02 -14.72
N GLY A 2 -9.12 5.35 -14.70
CA GLY A 2 -8.28 6.31 -13.97
C GLY A 2 -6.92 6.65 -14.59
N GLN A 3 -6.64 6.12 -15.77
CA GLN A 3 -5.42 6.39 -16.51
C GLN A 3 -5.57 7.66 -17.36
N TRP A 4 -4.47 8.37 -17.56
CA TRP A 4 -4.42 9.52 -18.47
C TRP A 4 -4.03 9.05 -19.86
N HIS A 5 -4.88 9.32 -20.87
CA HIS A 5 -4.58 9.01 -22.25
C HIS A 5 -3.66 10.09 -22.84
N ASP A 6 -2.50 9.68 -23.32
CA ASP A 6 -1.55 10.50 -24.07
C ASP A 6 -1.88 10.37 -25.57
N VAL A 7 -2.45 11.45 -26.11
CA VAL A 7 -2.91 11.48 -27.51
C VAL A 7 -1.77 11.48 -28.54
N GLU A 8 -0.55 11.84 -28.13
CA GLU A 8 0.61 11.90 -29.03
C GLU A 8 1.19 10.50 -29.23
N THR A 9 1.24 9.69 -28.18
CA THR A 9 1.83 8.36 -28.20
C THR A 9 0.79 7.24 -28.27
N GLY A 10 -0.49 7.52 -28.01
CA GLY A 10 -1.54 6.52 -27.89
C GLY A 10 -1.46 5.67 -26.62
N LEU A 11 -0.51 5.95 -25.75
CA LEU A 11 -0.31 5.23 -24.50
C LEU A 11 -1.20 5.79 -23.39
N HIS A 12 -1.41 4.98 -22.35
CA HIS A 12 -2.12 5.39 -21.15
C HIS A 12 -1.15 5.50 -19.98
N TYR A 13 -0.96 6.71 -19.46
CA TYR A 13 -0.14 6.95 -18.27
C TYR A 13 -0.86 6.47 -17.02
N ASN A 14 -0.25 5.55 -16.30
CA ASN A 14 -0.76 4.95 -15.08
C ASN A 14 0.23 5.15 -13.93
N ARG A 15 0.47 6.41 -13.57
CA ARG A 15 1.32 6.88 -12.46
C ARG A 15 2.77 6.36 -12.48
N PHE A 16 2.99 5.06 -12.38
CA PHE A 16 4.33 4.46 -12.35
C PHE A 16 4.72 3.74 -13.63
N ARG A 17 3.75 3.45 -14.50
CA ARG A 17 3.98 2.77 -15.78
C ARG A 17 3.10 3.35 -16.89
N TYR A 18 3.54 3.14 -18.14
CA TYR A 18 2.70 3.37 -19.29
C TYR A 18 2.08 2.06 -19.77
N TYR A 19 0.79 2.10 -20.01
CA TYR A 19 0.02 0.99 -20.54
C TYR A 19 -0.24 1.20 -22.02
N ASP A 20 -0.01 0.17 -22.81
CA ASP A 20 -0.28 0.16 -24.25
C ASP A 20 -1.58 -0.62 -24.50
N PRO A 21 -2.65 0.05 -24.96
CA PRO A 21 -3.93 -0.59 -25.20
C PRO A 21 -3.92 -1.54 -26.41
N GLU A 22 -2.99 -1.36 -27.38
CA GLU A 22 -2.91 -2.21 -28.56
C GLU A 22 -2.36 -3.60 -28.21
N ILE A 23 -1.38 -3.66 -27.32
CA ILE A 23 -0.79 -4.92 -26.87
C ILE A 23 -1.33 -5.41 -25.52
N GLY A 24 -2.18 -4.63 -24.87
CA GLY A 24 -2.88 -5.01 -23.66
C GLY A 24 -2.01 -5.19 -22.41
N ARG A 25 -0.85 -4.49 -22.33
CA ARG A 25 0.09 -4.61 -21.21
C ARG A 25 0.87 -3.33 -20.96
N PHE A 26 1.57 -3.27 -19.82
CA PHE A 26 2.55 -2.22 -19.59
C PHE A 26 3.77 -2.37 -20.51
N ILE A 27 4.36 -1.24 -20.96
CA ILE A 27 5.55 -1.21 -21.80
C ILE A 27 6.85 -1.26 -21.02
N HIS A 28 6.79 -1.04 -19.69
CA HIS A 28 7.93 -1.12 -18.77
C HIS A 28 7.71 -2.21 -17.73
N GLN A 29 8.81 -2.76 -17.24
CA GLN A 29 8.78 -3.72 -16.14
C GLN A 29 8.20 -3.06 -14.88
N ASP A 30 7.59 -3.88 -14.05
CA ASP A 30 7.07 -3.44 -12.76
C ASP A 30 8.21 -2.91 -11.88
N PRO A 31 8.14 -1.65 -11.39
CA PRO A 31 9.16 -1.10 -10.51
C PRO A 31 9.32 -1.86 -9.19
N ILE A 32 8.27 -2.58 -8.75
CA ILE A 32 8.33 -3.43 -7.56
C ILE A 32 8.72 -4.88 -7.88
N GLY A 33 9.06 -5.17 -9.13
CA GLY A 33 9.49 -6.50 -9.56
C GLY A 33 8.42 -7.57 -9.33
N LEU A 34 8.85 -8.77 -8.94
CA LEU A 34 7.96 -9.91 -8.69
C LEU A 34 6.97 -9.71 -7.53
N PHE A 35 7.07 -8.62 -6.77
CA PHE A 35 6.06 -8.27 -5.75
C PHE A 35 4.72 -7.87 -6.39
N GLY A 36 4.72 -7.37 -7.64
CA GLY A 36 3.52 -7.07 -8.41
C GLY A 36 2.90 -8.28 -9.11
N GLY A 37 3.62 -9.41 -9.16
CA GLY A 37 3.22 -10.65 -9.81
C GLY A 37 4.34 -11.29 -10.63
N ASP A 38 4.12 -12.53 -11.11
CA ASP A 38 5.13 -13.29 -11.86
C ASP A 38 5.42 -12.70 -13.24
N ASN A 39 4.47 -11.96 -13.82
CA ASN A 39 4.63 -11.29 -15.11
C ASN A 39 4.79 -9.78 -14.89
N LEU A 40 6.02 -9.30 -15.08
CA LEU A 40 6.41 -7.91 -14.82
C LEU A 40 5.71 -6.87 -15.72
N TYR A 41 5.04 -7.30 -16.77
CA TYR A 41 4.39 -6.42 -17.76
C TYR A 41 2.87 -6.49 -17.73
N VAL A 42 2.29 -7.40 -16.93
CA VAL A 42 0.84 -7.58 -16.90
C VAL A 42 0.15 -6.37 -16.28
N TYR A 43 -0.95 -5.91 -16.90
CA TYR A 43 -1.84 -4.92 -16.31
C TYR A 43 -2.72 -5.56 -15.22
N ALA A 44 -3.38 -6.64 -15.57
CA ALA A 44 -4.23 -7.40 -14.67
C ALA A 44 -4.44 -8.83 -15.21
N PRO A 45 -4.67 -9.82 -14.36
CA PRO A 45 -4.96 -11.19 -14.79
C PRO A 45 -6.22 -11.29 -15.65
N ASN A 46 -7.19 -10.45 -15.37
CA ASN A 46 -8.41 -10.26 -16.15
C ASN A 46 -8.89 -8.81 -15.98
N PRO A 47 -8.73 -7.95 -17.00
CA PRO A 47 -9.07 -6.53 -16.92
C PRO A 47 -10.58 -6.23 -16.80
N LEU A 48 -11.44 -7.25 -16.95
CA LEU A 48 -12.87 -7.10 -16.67
C LEU A 48 -13.18 -7.12 -15.17
N ASN A 49 -12.33 -7.77 -14.37
CA ASN A 49 -12.53 -7.98 -12.94
C ASN A 49 -11.50 -7.30 -12.06
N PHE A 50 -10.38 -6.89 -12.63
CA PHE A 50 -9.25 -6.31 -11.92
C PHE A 50 -8.80 -5.03 -12.59
N ILE A 51 -8.35 -4.10 -11.79
CA ILE A 51 -7.69 -2.88 -12.23
C ILE A 51 -6.34 -2.77 -11.53
N ASP A 52 -5.39 -2.09 -12.16
CA ASP A 52 -4.16 -1.66 -11.50
C ASP A 52 -4.15 -0.12 -11.43
N PRO A 53 -4.61 0.47 -10.32
CA PRO A 53 -4.82 1.92 -10.21
C PRO A 53 -3.53 2.73 -10.28
N ASN A 54 -2.41 2.13 -9.86
CA ASN A 54 -1.12 2.82 -9.75
C ASN A 54 -0.07 2.30 -10.73
N GLY A 55 -0.37 1.23 -11.47
CA GLY A 55 0.62 0.58 -12.31
C GLY A 55 1.67 -0.21 -11.51
N LEU A 56 1.31 -0.81 -10.38
CA LEU A 56 2.18 -1.59 -9.51
C LEU A 56 1.55 -2.93 -9.08
N ILE A 57 0.28 -2.89 -8.68
CA ILE A 57 -0.44 -4.06 -8.16
C ILE A 57 -1.86 -4.03 -8.72
N ASN A 58 -2.28 -5.12 -9.31
CA ASN A 58 -3.65 -5.25 -9.75
C ASN A 58 -4.58 -5.45 -8.54
N CYS A 59 -5.60 -4.62 -8.49
CA CYS A 59 -6.65 -4.66 -7.49
C CYS A 59 -7.90 -5.30 -8.08
N SER A 60 -8.55 -6.14 -7.31
CA SER A 60 -9.88 -6.65 -7.67
C SER A 60 -10.84 -5.47 -7.80
N GLY A 61 -11.27 -5.16 -9.02
CA GLY A 61 -12.29 -4.14 -9.25
C GLY A 61 -13.55 -4.52 -8.48
N THR A 62 -14.09 -3.60 -7.69
CA THR A 62 -15.41 -3.76 -7.14
C THR A 62 -16.41 -3.71 -8.28
N THR A 63 -16.97 -4.85 -8.68
CA THR A 63 -18.22 -4.84 -9.43
C THR A 63 -19.25 -4.09 -8.59
N ALA A 64 -20.10 -3.31 -9.24
CA ALA A 64 -21.20 -2.57 -8.62
C ALA A 64 -22.10 -3.54 -7.81
N GLY A 65 -21.70 -3.87 -6.59
CA GLY A 65 -22.31 -4.89 -5.75
C GLY A 65 -21.49 -5.31 -4.55
N GLY A 66 -20.30 -4.74 -4.35
CA GLY A 66 -19.53 -4.87 -3.10
C GLY A 66 -19.01 -6.27 -2.76
N GLN A 67 -19.07 -7.24 -3.65
CA GLN A 67 -18.52 -8.57 -3.39
C GLN A 67 -17.08 -8.69 -3.92
N LYS A 68 -16.12 -8.64 -3.00
CA LYS A 68 -14.71 -8.99 -3.25
C LYS A 68 -14.63 -10.47 -3.64
N ARG A 69 -14.36 -10.75 -4.91
CA ARG A 69 -14.05 -12.11 -5.36
C ARG A 69 -12.54 -12.30 -5.31
N THR A 70 -12.04 -12.89 -4.23
CA THR A 70 -10.77 -13.60 -4.26
C THR A 70 -10.97 -14.87 -5.07
N THR A 71 -10.24 -15.01 -6.18
CA THR A 71 -10.37 -16.22 -6.96
C THR A 71 -9.81 -17.42 -6.17
N PRO A 72 -10.48 -18.58 -6.17
CA PRO A 72 -9.97 -19.79 -5.55
C PRO A 72 -8.57 -20.19 -6.04
N GLU A 73 -8.22 -19.79 -7.25
CA GLU A 73 -6.92 -20.06 -7.89
C GLU A 73 -5.77 -19.27 -7.26
N TRP A 74 -5.99 -18.03 -6.84
CA TRP A 74 -4.99 -17.28 -6.10
C TRP A 74 -4.67 -17.94 -4.76
N ARG A 75 -5.71 -18.41 -4.04
CA ARG A 75 -5.55 -19.15 -2.78
C ARG A 75 -4.81 -20.48 -2.96
N LYS A 76 -5.02 -21.18 -4.08
CA LYS A 76 -4.29 -22.42 -4.42
C LYS A 76 -2.81 -22.16 -4.69
N ARG A 77 -2.46 -21.03 -5.31
CA ARG A 77 -1.09 -20.71 -5.73
C ARG A 77 -0.22 -20.19 -4.58
N HIS A 78 -0.81 -19.51 -3.59
CA HIS A 78 -0.09 -18.84 -2.51
C HIS A 78 -0.24 -19.50 -1.13
N GLY A 79 -0.91 -20.64 -1.06
CA GLY A 79 -1.13 -21.39 0.19
C GLY A 79 -2.20 -20.77 1.11
N PRO A 80 -2.47 -21.38 2.27
CA PRO A 80 -3.35 -20.81 3.27
C PRO A 80 -2.80 -19.44 3.68
N ALA A 81 -3.69 -18.47 3.86
CA ALA A 81 -3.43 -17.06 4.08
C ALA A 81 -2.10 -16.80 4.82
N SER A 82 -1.01 -16.58 4.08
CA SER A 82 0.26 -16.25 4.69
C SER A 82 0.13 -14.85 5.27
N MET A 83 0.31 -14.75 6.57
CA MET A 83 0.29 -13.48 7.29
C MET A 83 1.53 -12.68 6.92
N ARG A 84 1.37 -11.39 6.74
CA ARG A 84 2.46 -10.46 6.42
C ARG A 84 2.51 -9.29 7.38
N GLU A 85 3.71 -8.80 7.59
CA GLU A 85 3.92 -7.53 8.29
C GLU A 85 3.54 -6.37 7.37
N HIS A 86 2.54 -5.60 7.79
CA HIS A 86 2.17 -4.34 7.14
C HIS A 86 2.69 -3.18 7.99
N HIS A 87 3.54 -2.34 7.39
CA HIS A 87 4.05 -1.15 8.06
C HIS A 87 2.95 -0.08 8.16
N LEU A 88 2.62 0.29 9.38
CA LEU A 88 1.62 1.33 9.68
C LEU A 88 2.11 2.74 9.36
N ILE A 89 3.43 2.92 9.29
CA ILE A 89 4.08 4.10 8.73
C ILE A 89 4.74 3.66 7.41
N PRO A 90 4.38 4.27 6.27
CA PRO A 90 4.95 3.87 4.98
C PRO A 90 6.48 3.89 4.98
N GLN A 91 7.13 2.83 4.53
CA GLN A 91 8.59 2.72 4.52
C GLN A 91 9.28 3.83 3.71
N LYS A 92 8.60 4.42 2.72
CA LYS A 92 9.12 5.58 2.00
C LYS A 92 9.42 6.77 2.91
N MET A 93 8.74 6.87 4.07
CA MET A 93 8.99 7.92 5.06
C MET A 93 10.38 7.82 5.71
N LEU A 94 11.03 6.65 5.68
CA LEU A 94 12.43 6.50 6.09
C LEU A 94 13.41 7.34 5.23
N ARG A 95 13.01 7.64 3.99
CA ARG A 95 13.80 8.47 3.06
C ARG A 95 13.37 9.95 3.08
N ASN A 96 12.39 10.31 3.92
CA ASN A 96 11.92 11.69 4.06
C ASN A 96 12.62 12.37 5.23
N PRO A 97 13.60 13.30 4.98
CA PRO A 97 14.37 13.92 6.05
C PRO A 97 13.52 14.73 7.03
N ALA A 98 12.46 15.40 6.52
CA ALA A 98 11.58 16.23 7.37
C ALA A 98 10.81 15.34 8.36
N PHE A 99 10.27 14.21 7.90
CA PHE A 99 9.59 13.26 8.75
C PHE A 99 10.52 12.66 9.82
N MET A 100 11.71 12.22 9.40
CA MET A 100 12.70 11.62 10.31
C MET A 100 13.23 12.62 11.35
N ASN A 101 13.42 13.89 10.97
CA ASN A 101 13.81 14.95 11.88
C ASN A 101 12.67 15.27 12.87
N GLN A 102 11.41 15.28 12.40
CA GLN A 102 10.28 15.51 13.29
C GLN A 102 10.12 14.39 14.34
N LEU A 103 10.40 13.12 13.99
CA LEU A 103 10.45 12.03 14.98
C LEU A 103 11.54 12.29 16.05
N LYS A 104 12.73 12.75 15.65
CA LYS A 104 13.80 13.12 16.60
C LYS A 104 13.38 14.27 17.51
N ASN A 105 12.77 15.32 16.95
CA ASN A 105 12.27 16.47 17.70
C ASN A 105 11.20 16.04 18.73
N ASN A 106 10.45 15.00 18.44
CA ASN A 106 9.49 14.38 19.36
C ASN A 106 10.13 13.42 20.38
N GLY A 107 11.48 13.39 20.48
CA GLY A 107 12.19 12.55 21.45
C GLY A 107 12.33 11.08 21.06
N VAL A 108 12.13 10.72 19.80
CA VAL A 108 12.37 9.36 19.31
C VAL A 108 13.87 9.15 19.11
N ALA A 109 14.49 8.37 19.97
CA ALA A 109 15.95 8.15 19.95
C ALA A 109 16.42 7.44 18.66
N ASP A 110 15.67 6.46 18.19
CA ASP A 110 15.93 5.74 16.95
C ASP A 110 14.70 5.76 16.04
N PRO A 111 14.56 6.76 15.15
CA PRO A 111 13.44 6.90 14.23
C PRO A 111 13.29 5.72 13.26
N VAL A 112 14.38 5.10 12.82
CA VAL A 112 14.35 3.96 11.91
C VAL A 112 13.71 2.77 12.60
N ALA A 113 14.23 2.39 13.76
CA ALA A 113 13.66 1.31 14.56
C ALA A 113 12.21 1.62 15.00
N PHE A 114 11.89 2.89 15.27
CA PHE A 114 10.52 3.31 15.58
C PHE A 114 9.57 3.00 14.43
N VAL A 115 9.91 3.38 13.20
CA VAL A 115 9.07 3.13 12.01
C VAL A 115 8.90 1.63 11.77
N HIS A 116 9.98 0.85 11.86
CA HIS A 116 9.91 -0.61 11.66
C HIS A 116 9.11 -1.35 12.74
N ARG A 117 8.98 -0.78 13.93
CA ARG A 117 8.13 -1.37 14.99
C ARG A 117 6.64 -1.06 14.85
N GLN A 118 6.28 -0.10 14.00
CA GLN A 118 4.88 0.23 13.72
C GLN A 118 4.33 -0.70 12.64
N ILE A 119 3.99 -1.92 13.03
CA ILE A 119 3.50 -2.97 12.12
C ILE A 119 2.16 -3.54 12.59
N SER A 120 1.39 -4.06 11.66
CA SER A 120 0.24 -4.93 11.88
C SER A 120 0.43 -6.21 11.08
N ILE A 121 0.01 -7.33 11.65
CA ILE A 121 0.04 -8.62 10.94
C ILE A 121 -1.31 -8.81 10.26
N ILE A 122 -1.31 -8.86 8.95
CA ILE A 122 -2.50 -9.03 8.11
C ILE A 122 -2.24 -10.09 7.06
N ASP A 123 -3.31 -10.71 6.53
CA ASP A 123 -3.16 -11.66 5.44
C ASP A 123 -2.73 -10.98 4.13
N ASN A 124 -2.20 -11.77 3.20
CA ASN A 124 -1.72 -11.27 1.91
C ASN A 124 -2.78 -10.52 1.10
N GLU A 125 -4.02 -10.96 1.18
CA GLU A 125 -5.13 -10.33 0.47
C GLU A 125 -5.39 -8.94 1.03
N LYS A 126 -5.50 -8.85 2.35
CA LYS A 126 -5.68 -7.59 3.05
C LYS A 126 -4.49 -6.66 2.84
N HIS A 127 -3.27 -7.20 2.86
CA HIS A 127 -2.05 -6.45 2.60
C HIS A 127 -2.09 -5.78 1.21
N SER A 128 -2.43 -6.54 0.17
CA SER A 128 -2.59 -5.99 -1.19
C SER A 128 -3.71 -4.97 -1.27
N GLN A 129 -4.86 -5.24 -0.61
CA GLN A 129 -6.00 -4.33 -0.58
C GLN A 129 -5.65 -2.97 0.02
N VAL A 130 -4.91 -2.94 1.12
CA VAL A 130 -4.52 -1.70 1.80
C VAL A 130 -3.67 -0.80 0.91
N TYR A 131 -2.79 -1.38 0.10
CA TYR A 131 -2.03 -0.61 -0.90
C TYR A 131 -2.92 -0.07 -2.02
N CYS A 132 -3.86 -0.87 -2.50
CA CYS A 132 -4.84 -0.46 -3.51
C CYS A 132 -5.78 0.64 -3.02
N ASP A 133 -6.14 0.59 -1.74
CA ASP A 133 -7.01 1.57 -1.10
C ASP A 133 -6.28 2.90 -0.77
N GLY A 134 -5.00 3.03 -1.17
CA GLY A 134 -4.27 4.30 -1.08
C GLY A 134 -3.58 4.59 0.24
N TRP A 135 -3.31 3.59 1.08
CA TRP A 135 -2.65 3.76 2.39
C TRP A 135 -1.46 4.73 2.37
N ASN A 136 -0.56 4.56 1.41
CA ASN A 136 0.63 5.40 1.32
C ASN A 136 0.31 6.84 0.96
N ASP A 137 -0.71 7.06 0.13
CA ASP A 137 -1.12 8.38 -0.34
C ASP A 137 -1.86 9.14 0.75
N ASP A 138 -2.70 8.45 1.53
CA ASP A 138 -3.40 9.01 2.69
C ASP A 138 -2.41 9.46 3.77
N PHE A 139 -1.36 8.65 4.02
CA PHE A 139 -0.32 9.04 4.95
C PHE A 139 0.47 10.26 4.48
N ASP A 140 0.82 10.32 3.20
CA ASP A 140 1.51 11.48 2.61
C ASP A 140 0.66 12.74 2.66
N ALA A 141 -0.63 12.62 2.33
CA ALA A 141 -1.56 13.72 2.40
C ALA A 141 -1.66 14.28 3.82
N TRP A 142 -1.77 13.38 4.82
CA TRP A 142 -1.76 13.79 6.21
C TRP A 142 -0.45 14.47 6.61
N PHE A 143 0.70 13.87 6.28
CA PHE A 143 2.00 14.45 6.65
C PHE A 143 2.23 15.82 6.00
N ARG A 144 1.79 16.02 4.77
CA ARG A 144 1.90 17.30 4.05
C ARG A 144 1.24 18.46 4.79
N VAL A 145 0.10 18.22 5.44
CA VAL A 145 -0.64 19.24 6.19
C VAL A 145 -0.29 19.27 7.69
N ASN A 146 0.42 18.26 8.18
CA ASN A 146 0.84 18.13 9.57
C ASN A 146 2.37 17.89 9.70
N PRO A 147 3.23 18.73 9.13
CA PRO A 147 4.69 18.47 9.15
C PRO A 147 5.29 18.55 10.55
N ASN A 148 4.66 19.28 11.48
CA ASN A 148 5.08 19.50 12.86
C ASN A 148 4.28 18.63 13.86
N PHE A 149 3.89 17.43 13.44
CA PHE A 149 3.10 16.52 14.26
C PHE A 149 3.78 16.16 15.59
N THR A 150 2.99 15.90 16.62
CA THR A 150 3.44 15.25 17.86
C THR A 150 3.36 13.73 17.73
N GLN A 151 4.01 12.98 18.64
CA GLN A 151 3.83 11.52 18.68
C GLN A 151 2.36 11.11 18.84
N LYS A 152 1.59 11.90 19.60
CA LYS A 152 0.15 11.66 19.80
C LYS A 152 -0.63 11.83 18.50
N ASP A 153 -0.31 12.85 17.71
CA ASP A 153 -0.95 13.09 16.42
C ASP A 153 -0.66 11.95 15.44
N LEU A 154 0.60 11.51 15.37
CA LEU A 154 1.00 10.38 14.55
C LEU A 154 0.27 9.09 14.95
N GLN A 155 0.19 8.81 16.26
CA GLN A 155 -0.53 7.63 16.76
C GLN A 155 -2.04 7.69 16.46
N ASN A 156 -2.64 8.88 16.58
CA ASN A 156 -4.04 9.08 16.23
C ASN A 156 -4.28 8.89 14.73
N GLN A 157 -3.40 9.43 13.90
CA GLN A 157 -3.49 9.23 12.45
C GLN A 157 -3.39 7.75 12.06
N ILE A 158 -2.44 7.02 12.63
CA ILE A 158 -2.32 5.57 12.41
C ILE A 158 -3.63 4.86 12.79
N LYS A 159 -4.25 5.21 13.94
CA LYS A 159 -5.52 4.61 14.36
C LYS A 159 -6.66 4.93 13.39
N ILE A 160 -6.72 6.16 12.89
CA ILE A 160 -7.72 6.59 11.89
C ILE A 160 -7.55 5.75 10.62
N MET A 161 -6.34 5.69 10.08
CA MET A 161 -6.04 4.94 8.88
C MET A 161 -6.31 3.44 9.05
N MET A 162 -5.95 2.85 10.20
CA MET A 162 -6.27 1.44 10.48
C MET A 162 -7.78 1.19 10.46
N ARG A 163 -8.59 2.12 10.98
CA ARG A 163 -10.05 2.02 10.95
C ARG A 163 -10.57 2.15 9.52
N ASP A 164 -10.12 3.18 8.79
CA ASP A 164 -10.64 3.52 7.47
C ASP A 164 -10.27 2.44 6.42
N HIS A 165 -9.10 1.83 6.58
CA HIS A 165 -8.67 0.69 5.75
C HIS A 165 -9.02 -0.68 6.36
N ASN A 166 -9.80 -0.71 7.44
CA ASN A 166 -10.23 -1.94 8.12
C ASN A 166 -9.07 -2.88 8.47
N ILE A 167 -8.00 -2.33 9.05
CA ILE A 167 -6.87 -3.10 9.59
C ILE A 167 -7.16 -3.48 11.03
N PRO A 168 -7.07 -4.77 11.41
CA PRO A 168 -7.39 -5.21 12.75
C PRO A 168 -6.41 -4.61 13.77
N ARG A 169 -6.95 -4.17 14.92
CA ARG A 169 -6.15 -3.79 16.07
C ARG A 169 -5.61 -5.06 16.73
N GLY A 170 -4.29 -5.17 16.90
CA GLY A 170 -3.74 -6.08 17.89
C GLY A 170 -3.12 -7.38 17.42
N SER A 171 -2.75 -7.54 16.17
CA SER A 171 -1.84 -8.65 15.80
C SER A 171 -0.37 -8.19 15.84
N ARG A 172 0.12 -7.84 17.03
CA ARG A 172 1.55 -7.60 17.24
C ARG A 172 2.25 -8.92 17.46
N SER A 173 3.07 -9.35 16.53
CA SER A 173 4.05 -10.39 16.81
C SER A 173 5.31 -9.73 17.37
N GLY A 174 5.66 -10.12 18.60
CA GLY A 174 7.01 -9.98 19.12
C GLY A 174 7.32 -8.67 19.86
N ALA A 175 7.38 -8.83 21.19
CA ALA A 175 8.20 -8.09 22.15
C ALA A 175 8.14 -6.57 22.11
N GLY A 176 7.29 -6.01 22.94
CA GLY A 176 7.30 -4.62 23.32
C GLY A 176 5.92 -4.13 23.69
N SER A 177 5.46 -4.50 24.88
CA SER A 177 4.35 -3.81 25.53
C SER A 177 4.72 -2.33 25.66
N TYR A 178 4.11 -1.48 24.84
CA TYR A 178 4.09 -0.07 25.17
C TYR A 178 3.12 0.09 26.33
N GLY A 179 3.71 0.33 27.50
CA GLY A 179 2.99 0.64 28.69
C GLY A 179 1.97 1.74 28.44
N THR A 180 0.74 1.42 28.78
CA THR A 180 -0.26 2.40 29.13
C THR A 180 0.20 3.06 30.41
N ASN A 181 0.59 4.32 30.35
CA ASN A 181 0.43 5.29 31.41
C ASN A 181 -0.14 6.55 30.80
#